data_792f03663927b746817a7f392fab7b28
#
_entry.id   792f03663927b746817a7f392fab7b28
#
_cell.length_a   1.000
_cell.length_b   1.000
_cell.length_c   1.000
_cell.angle_alpha   90.00
_cell.angle_beta   90.00
_cell.angle_gamma   90.00
#
_symmetry.space_group_name_H-M   'P 1'
#
loop_
_entity.id
_entity.type
_entity.pdbx_description
1 polymer ?
#
loop_
_entity_poly.entity_id
_entity_poly.type
_entity_poly.pdbx_seq_one_letter_code
_entity_poly.pdbx_strand_id
1 'polypeptide(L)'
;MPATDMEQVVTLCKTRGFIYPSAEIYGGFRSTYDYGPLGVLLLRNVKDAWWRSMIQLRDDVVGLDAAILGPPAVWKASGHLDTFTDPLVDCRN
;
A
#
# COMPACT_ATOMS: atom_id res chain seq x y z
N MET A 1 3.77 24.22 -15.73
CA MET A 1 2.88 23.49 -16.65
C MET A 1 2.44 22.18 -16.04
N PRO A 2 1.17 21.80 -16.15
CA PRO A 2 0.74 20.49 -15.68
C PRO A 2 1.42 19.37 -16.48
N ALA A 3 1.67 18.23 -15.83
CA ALA A 3 2.19 17.05 -16.49
C ALA A 3 1.19 16.52 -17.52
N THR A 4 1.68 16.14 -18.70
CA THR A 4 0.83 15.65 -19.80
C THR A 4 0.89 14.14 -19.97
N ASP A 5 1.85 13.49 -19.33
CA ASP A 5 2.03 12.04 -19.39
C ASP A 5 2.57 11.46 -18.07
N MET A 6 2.53 10.16 -17.95
CA MET A 6 2.97 9.44 -16.75
C MET A 6 4.51 9.54 -16.56
N GLU A 7 5.27 9.63 -17.64
CA GLU A 7 6.73 9.72 -17.56
C GLU A 7 7.18 11.01 -16.86
N GLN A 8 6.50 12.11 -17.12
CA GLN A 8 6.76 13.39 -16.43
C GLN A 8 6.47 13.30 -14.94
N VAL A 9 5.39 12.61 -14.57
CA VAL A 9 5.03 12.40 -13.16
C VAL A 9 6.07 11.53 -12.46
N VAL A 10 6.50 10.44 -13.08
CA VAL A 10 7.54 9.54 -12.54
C VAL A 10 8.86 10.28 -12.35
N THR A 11 9.26 11.06 -13.33
CA THR A 11 10.49 11.87 -13.27
C THR A 11 10.43 12.88 -12.13
N LEU A 12 9.31 13.58 -11.99
CA LEU A 12 9.09 14.53 -10.89
C LEU A 12 9.18 13.82 -9.54
N CYS A 13 8.53 12.68 -9.38
CA CYS A 13 8.54 11.91 -8.14
C CYS A 13 9.95 11.49 -7.72
N LYS A 14 10.77 11.03 -8.66
CA LYS A 14 12.16 10.65 -8.40
C LYS A 14 13.03 11.87 -8.07
N THR A 15 12.90 12.94 -8.85
CA THR A 15 13.73 14.13 -8.70
C THR A 15 13.45 14.89 -7.40
N ARG A 16 12.21 14.94 -6.97
CA ARG A 16 11.76 15.72 -5.80
C ARG A 16 11.67 14.93 -4.51
N GLY A 17 12.00 13.65 -4.52
CA GLY A 17 12.00 12.85 -3.32
C GLY A 17 10.63 12.38 -2.86
N PHE A 18 9.75 12.05 -3.79
CA PHE A 18 8.46 11.46 -3.49
C PHE A 18 8.53 9.95 -3.32
N ILE A 19 9.11 9.26 -4.30
CA ILE A 19 9.16 7.80 -4.34
C ILE A 19 10.50 7.36 -4.90
N TYR A 20 11.06 6.32 -4.30
CA TYR A 20 12.28 5.64 -4.76
C TYR A 20 12.07 4.14 -4.81
N PRO A 21 12.76 3.42 -5.71
CA PRO A 21 12.83 1.97 -5.61
C PRO A 21 13.41 1.55 -4.25
N SER A 22 12.79 0.60 -3.59
CA SER A 22 13.28 0.08 -2.31
C SER A 22 14.64 -0.59 -2.50
N ALA A 23 15.58 -0.33 -1.57
CA ALA A 23 16.94 -0.87 -1.60
C ALA A 23 17.67 -0.60 -2.93
N GLU A 24 17.54 0.61 -3.47
CA GLU A 24 18.08 0.99 -4.78
C GLU A 24 19.59 0.81 -4.88
N ILE A 25 20.34 1.05 -3.80
CA ILE A 25 21.80 0.87 -3.75
C ILE A 25 22.25 -0.59 -3.99
N TYR A 26 21.34 -1.54 -3.80
CA TYR A 26 21.57 -2.97 -4.05
C TYR A 26 20.90 -3.45 -5.35
N GLY A 27 20.51 -2.53 -6.24
CA GLY A 27 19.84 -2.86 -7.48
C GLY A 27 18.32 -2.77 -7.45
N GLY A 28 17.76 -2.45 -6.31
CA GLY A 28 16.32 -2.32 -6.13
C GLY A 28 15.58 -3.67 -6.07
N PHE A 29 14.31 -3.60 -5.73
CA PHE A 29 13.41 -4.75 -5.72
C PHE A 29 12.16 -4.41 -6.55
N ARG A 30 11.77 -5.31 -7.43
CA ARG A 30 10.65 -5.07 -8.35
C ARG A 30 9.35 -4.78 -7.60
N SER A 31 8.64 -3.75 -8.04
CA SER A 31 7.32 -3.37 -7.51
C SER A 31 7.32 -3.00 -6.02
N THR A 32 8.49 -2.68 -5.47
CA THR A 32 8.63 -2.25 -4.08
C THR A 32 9.29 -0.88 -4.04
N TYR A 33 8.65 0.06 -3.34
CA TYR A 33 9.06 1.45 -3.32
C TYR A 33 9.07 1.99 -1.90
N ASP A 34 10.01 2.91 -1.65
CA ASP A 34 10.06 3.70 -0.43
C ASP A 34 9.48 5.09 -0.70
N TYR A 35 8.76 5.62 0.28
CA TYR A 35 8.31 7.00 0.25
C TYR A 35 9.41 7.92 0.77
N GLY A 36 9.81 8.89 -0.05
CA GLY A 36 10.75 9.92 0.36
C GLY A 36 10.10 10.99 1.25
N PRO A 37 10.85 12.04 1.62
CA PRO A 37 10.35 13.08 2.54
C PRO A 37 9.04 13.74 2.08
N LEU A 38 8.91 14.05 0.81
CA LEU A 38 7.67 14.62 0.27
C LEU A 38 6.59 13.56 0.06
N GLY A 39 7.00 12.36 -0.33
CA GLY A 39 6.06 11.25 -0.55
C GLY A 39 5.34 10.81 0.72
N VAL A 40 6.03 10.74 1.86
CA VAL A 40 5.40 10.38 3.13
C VAL A 40 4.41 11.43 3.60
N LEU A 41 4.66 12.70 3.35
CA LEU A 41 3.71 13.78 3.67
C LEU A 41 2.46 13.67 2.82
N LEU A 42 2.62 13.44 1.53
CA LEU A 42 1.50 13.21 0.62
C LEU A 42 0.69 11.96 1.01
N LEU A 43 1.37 10.86 1.31
CA LEU A 43 0.71 9.62 1.76
C LEU A 43 -0.15 9.84 3.01
N ARG A 44 0.40 10.54 4.00
CA ARG A 44 -0.34 10.88 5.22
C ARG A 44 -1.54 11.76 4.94
N ASN A 45 -1.39 12.76 4.08
CA ASN A 45 -2.49 13.64 3.69
C ASN A 45 -3.62 12.86 3.00
N VAL A 46 -3.29 11.92 2.14
CA VAL A 46 -4.29 11.06 1.48
C VAL A 46 -5.01 10.17 2.49
N LYS A 47 -4.29 9.55 3.42
CA LYS A 47 -4.87 8.73 4.49
C LYS A 47 -5.78 9.54 5.40
N ASP A 48 -5.36 10.73 5.81
CA ASP A 48 -6.14 11.62 6.67
C ASP A 48 -7.40 12.11 5.96
N ALA A 49 -7.32 12.47 4.70
CA ALA A 49 -8.46 12.87 3.90
C ALA A 49 -9.48 11.72 3.76
N TRP A 50 -9.00 10.51 3.53
CA TRP A 50 -9.85 9.32 3.48
C TRP A 50 -10.54 9.05 4.82
N TRP A 51 -9.78 9.07 5.91
CA TRP A 51 -10.30 8.88 7.26
C TRP A 51 -11.37 9.90 7.61
N ARG A 52 -11.08 11.17 7.35
CA ARG A 52 -12.03 12.25 7.58
C ARG A 52 -13.31 12.05 6.77
N SER A 53 -13.18 11.78 5.49
CA SER A 53 -14.31 11.65 4.57
C SER A 53 -15.19 10.45 4.87
N MET A 54 -14.58 9.30 5.16
CA MET A 54 -15.28 8.03 5.29
C MET A 54 -15.76 7.74 6.72
N ILE A 55 -15.13 8.36 7.71
CA ILE A 55 -15.40 8.05 9.11
C ILE A 55 -15.86 9.28 9.89
N GLN A 56 -15.04 10.33 9.93
CA GLN A 56 -15.33 11.48 10.80
C GLN A 56 -16.54 12.31 10.35
N LEU A 57 -16.75 12.46 9.06
CA LEU A 57 -17.87 13.21 8.49
C LEU A 57 -19.17 12.41 8.37
N ARG A 58 -19.15 11.14 8.77
CA ARG A 58 -20.31 10.26 8.72
C ARG A 58 -20.79 9.94 10.15
N ASP A 59 -22.11 10.01 10.36
CA ASP A 59 -22.73 9.69 11.64
C ASP A 59 -22.97 8.17 11.82
N ASP A 60 -22.95 7.41 10.74
CA ASP A 60 -23.25 5.99 10.70
C ASP A 60 -22.01 5.08 10.68
N VAL A 61 -20.82 5.66 10.83
CA VAL A 61 -19.53 4.92 10.78
C VAL A 61 -18.67 5.30 11.97
N VAL A 62 -18.06 4.29 12.59
CA VAL A 62 -17.04 4.46 13.63
C VAL A 62 -15.74 3.81 13.18
N GLY A 63 -14.62 4.39 13.63
CA GLY A 63 -13.29 3.86 13.34
C GLY A 63 -12.89 2.73 14.27
N LEU A 64 -12.23 1.73 13.72
CA LEU A 64 -11.61 0.63 14.46
C LEU A 64 -10.26 0.31 13.86
N ASP A 65 -9.26 0.23 14.70
CA ASP A 65 -7.93 -0.26 14.32
C ASP A 65 -7.72 -1.64 14.93
N ALA A 66 -8.11 -2.66 14.18
CA ALA A 66 -8.07 -4.05 14.63
C ALA A 66 -6.67 -4.65 14.45
N ALA A 67 -6.36 -5.62 15.32
CA ALA A 67 -5.15 -6.40 15.17
C ALA A 67 -5.19 -7.26 13.90
N ILE A 68 -4.05 -7.38 13.22
CA ILE A 68 -3.91 -8.24 12.03
C ILE A 68 -3.90 -9.71 12.43
N LEU A 69 -3.24 -10.02 13.55
CA LEU A 69 -3.15 -11.38 14.07
C LEU A 69 -4.42 -11.73 14.85
N GLY A 70 -4.94 -12.93 14.60
CA GLY A 70 -6.10 -13.46 15.28
C GLY A 70 -5.94 -14.94 15.58
N PRO A 71 -6.76 -15.50 16.49
CA PRO A 71 -6.70 -16.91 16.83
C PRO A 71 -7.12 -17.78 15.62
N PRO A 72 -6.54 -18.98 15.47
CA PRO A 72 -6.87 -19.89 14.35
C PRO A 72 -8.36 -20.23 14.22
N ALA A 73 -9.10 -20.22 15.32
CA ALA A 73 -10.53 -20.48 15.33
C ALA A 73 -11.33 -19.49 14.47
N VAL A 74 -10.91 -18.22 14.40
CA VAL A 74 -11.54 -17.19 13.57
C VAL A 74 -11.37 -17.55 12.08
N TRP A 75 -10.18 -17.92 11.68
CA TRP A 75 -9.86 -18.27 10.29
C TRP A 75 -10.49 -19.60 9.87
N LYS A 76 -10.63 -20.52 10.80
CA LYS A 76 -11.37 -21.77 10.57
C LYS A 76 -12.86 -21.49 10.35
N ALA A 77 -13.48 -20.67 11.19
CA ALA A 77 -14.88 -20.30 11.07
C ALA A 77 -15.20 -19.55 9.77
N SER A 78 -14.30 -18.69 9.31
CA SER A 78 -14.45 -17.95 8.07
C SER A 78 -14.14 -18.78 6.81
N GLY A 79 -13.60 -19.99 6.96
CA GLY A 79 -13.19 -20.86 5.86
C GLY A 79 -11.82 -20.54 5.25
N HIS A 80 -11.14 -19.50 5.72
CA HIS A 80 -9.84 -19.10 5.17
C HIS A 80 -8.75 -20.14 5.43
N LEU A 81 -8.80 -20.83 6.53
CA LEU A 81 -7.79 -21.83 6.90
C LEU A 81 -7.78 -23.05 5.94
N ASP A 82 -8.95 -23.45 5.45
CA ASP A 82 -9.12 -24.63 4.62
C ASP A 82 -9.03 -24.35 3.11
N THR A 83 -9.10 -23.07 2.70
CA THR A 83 -9.22 -22.67 1.28
C THR A 83 -7.97 -21.99 0.70
N PHE A 84 -7.00 -21.59 1.53
CA PHE A 84 -5.75 -20.99 1.06
C PHE A 84 -4.70 -22.05 0.74
N THR A 85 -4.93 -22.81 -0.32
CA THR A 85 -3.91 -23.63 -0.95
C THR A 85 -3.71 -23.13 -2.37
N ASP A 86 -2.78 -22.21 -2.55
CA ASP A 86 -2.40 -21.78 -3.88
C ASP A 86 -1.54 -22.86 -4.55
N PRO A 87 -1.87 -23.31 -5.78
CA PRO A 87 -1.03 -24.23 -6.50
C PRO A 87 0.32 -23.57 -6.82
N LEU A 88 1.39 -24.14 -6.29
CA LEU A 88 2.75 -23.73 -6.60
C LEU A 88 3.17 -24.40 -7.92
N VAL A 89 3.54 -23.60 -8.91
CA VAL A 89 4.08 -24.04 -10.18
C VAL A 89 5.55 -23.66 -10.28
N ASP A 90 6.40 -24.63 -10.52
CA ASP A 90 7.80 -24.40 -10.87
C ASP A 90 7.91 -24.03 -12.35
N CYS A 91 8.39 -22.84 -12.64
CA CYS A 91 8.78 -22.49 -14.00
C CYS A 91 10.08 -23.22 -14.34
N ARG A 92 10.01 -24.26 -15.16
CA ARG A 92 11.18 -24.85 -15.80
C ARG A 92 11.51 -24.07 -17.07
N ASN A 93 12.70 -23.45 -17.10
CA ASN A 93 13.28 -22.93 -18.33
C ASN A 93 13.79 -24.09 -19.22
#